data_897b3c590d6197656d7abbe45c5263a3
#
_entry.id   897b3c590d6197656d7abbe45c5263a3
#
_cell.length_a   1.000
_cell.length_b   1.000
_cell.length_c   1.000
_cell.angle_alpha   90.00
_cell.angle_beta   90.00
_cell.angle_gamma   90.00
#
_symmetry.space_group_name_H-M   'P 1'
#
loop_
_entity.id
_entity.type
_entity.pdbx_description
1 polymer ?
#
loop_
_entity_poly.entity_id
_entity_poly.type
_entity_poly.pdbx_seq_one_letter_code
_entity_poly.pdbx_strand_id
1 'polypeptide(L)'
;YPFKGLLCDINSKLNDNLKYTFDAHRGSIKVFNNYVNSSNILETLKSNNFHKKLNLFSIDIDSMDYYVIEKLPNEISDIFIAEYNQNFGPNLEVTVPHQDQFDRYKYHYSGQCYGLSLRALINLMKKKGYVFLGCNVECCNAFFILKSKKDLIKLDLPEENNLTSYFNDYVCDMRDKNGNILNMTINERLEHIKDCDVIDLSNNDMKERKISNLIIE
;
A
#
# COMPACT_ATOMS: atom_id res chain seq x y z
N TYR A 1 22.87 -9.66 14.75
CA TYR A 1 23.52 -9.19 13.52
C TYR A 1 23.28 -7.71 13.39
N PRO A 2 24.31 -6.90 13.00
CA PRO A 2 24.08 -5.48 12.72
C PRO A 2 23.18 -5.35 11.48
N PHE A 3 22.13 -4.58 11.60
CA PHE A 3 21.25 -4.24 10.47
C PHE A 3 21.40 -2.78 10.06
N LYS A 4 21.12 -2.47 8.80
CA LYS A 4 21.04 -1.12 8.27
C LYS A 4 19.62 -0.87 7.81
N GLY A 5 19.08 0.28 8.15
CA GLY A 5 17.72 0.67 7.77
C GLY A 5 17.64 2.12 7.34
N LEU A 6 16.66 2.41 6.50
CA LEU A 6 16.21 3.74 6.15
C LEU A 6 14.73 3.83 6.49
N LEU A 7 14.37 4.78 7.34
CA LEU A 7 12.98 5.12 7.67
C LEU A 7 12.69 6.49 7.08
N CYS A 8 11.61 6.59 6.32
CA CYS A 8 11.17 7.84 5.72
C CYS A 8 9.76 8.14 6.21
N ASP A 9 9.56 9.32 6.77
CA ASP A 9 8.25 9.81 7.17
C ASP A 9 8.21 11.32 7.02
N ILE A 10 7.03 11.87 6.73
CA ILE A 10 6.81 13.32 6.68
C ILE A 10 6.69 13.94 8.07
N ASN A 11 6.36 13.16 9.08
CA ASN A 11 6.15 13.62 10.44
C ASN A 11 7.48 13.77 11.19
N SER A 12 7.96 15.02 11.33
CA SER A 12 9.22 15.31 11.99
C SER A 12 9.28 14.87 13.46
N LYS A 13 8.18 14.97 14.20
CA LYS A 13 8.13 14.54 15.62
C LYS A 13 8.27 13.04 15.75
N LEU A 14 7.64 12.28 14.87
CA LEU A 14 7.80 10.83 14.82
C LEU A 14 9.25 10.46 14.51
N ASN A 15 9.86 11.12 13.54
CA ASN A 15 11.24 10.91 13.15
C ASN A 15 12.24 11.16 14.28
N ASP A 16 12.03 12.20 15.10
CA ASP A 16 12.89 12.49 16.25
C ASP A 16 12.76 11.40 17.34
N ASN A 17 11.56 10.93 17.62
CA ASN A 17 11.33 9.79 18.51
C ASN A 17 11.97 8.50 18.01
N LEU A 18 11.88 8.24 16.71
CA LEU A 18 12.50 7.07 16.08
C LEU A 18 14.02 7.13 16.16
N LYS A 19 14.65 8.28 15.89
CA LYS A 19 16.10 8.47 16.07
C LYS A 19 16.53 8.13 17.48
N TYR A 20 15.86 8.69 18.49
CA TYR A 20 16.16 8.42 19.90
C TYR A 20 16.03 6.93 20.24
N THR A 21 14.98 6.28 19.75
CA THR A 21 14.73 4.85 20.00
C THR A 21 15.81 3.97 19.37
N PHE A 22 16.23 4.28 18.15
CA PHE A 22 17.16 3.44 17.39
C PHE A 22 18.62 3.72 17.66
N ASP A 23 18.99 4.89 18.18
CA ASP A 23 20.37 5.17 18.63
C ASP A 23 20.81 4.24 19.77
N ALA A 24 19.85 3.69 20.53
CA ALA A 24 20.11 2.71 21.59
C ALA A 24 20.33 1.27 21.08
N HIS A 25 20.08 0.97 19.79
CA HIS A 25 20.16 -0.36 19.23
C HIS A 25 21.40 -0.57 18.36
N ARG A 26 21.83 -1.84 18.27
CA ARG A 26 23.04 -2.26 17.54
C ARG A 26 22.94 -2.16 16.01
N GLY A 27 22.08 -1.34 15.48
CA GLY A 27 21.88 -1.14 14.04
C GLY A 27 22.20 0.29 13.61
N SER A 28 22.49 0.48 12.34
CA SER A 28 22.59 1.80 11.73
C SER A 28 21.26 2.09 11.02
N ILE A 29 20.40 2.85 11.68
CA ILE A 29 19.14 3.31 11.08
C ILE A 29 19.29 4.79 10.74
N LYS A 30 19.04 5.14 9.49
CA LYS A 30 18.85 6.51 9.06
C LYS A 30 17.38 6.85 9.11
N VAL A 31 17.04 7.94 9.76
CA VAL A 31 15.69 8.50 9.73
C VAL A 31 15.72 9.73 8.82
N PHE A 32 14.87 9.71 7.80
CA PHE A 32 14.84 10.72 6.76
C PHE A 32 13.46 11.39 6.72
N ASN A 33 13.42 12.66 7.09
CA ASN A 33 12.18 13.44 7.06
C ASN A 33 11.97 13.96 5.63
N ASN A 34 11.15 13.24 4.85
CA ASN A 34 10.84 13.63 3.49
C ASN A 34 9.47 13.08 3.06
N TYR A 35 8.82 13.83 2.19
CA TYR A 35 7.66 13.36 1.45
C TYR A 35 8.12 12.43 0.32
N VAL A 36 7.88 11.13 0.48
CA VAL A 36 8.20 10.14 -0.55
C VAL A 36 7.09 10.09 -1.58
N ASN A 37 7.47 10.12 -2.87
CA ASN A 37 6.56 10.00 -3.99
C ASN A 37 7.22 9.30 -5.20
N SER A 38 6.47 9.10 -6.28
CA SER A 38 6.96 8.42 -7.48
C SER A 38 8.09 9.15 -8.21
N SER A 39 8.25 10.46 -8.02
CA SER A 39 9.30 11.25 -8.66
C SER A 39 10.62 11.22 -7.89
N ASN A 40 10.61 11.01 -6.56
CA ASN A 40 11.79 11.12 -5.72
C ASN A 40 12.28 9.81 -5.09
N ILE A 41 11.48 8.74 -5.11
CA ILE A 41 11.81 7.47 -4.41
C ILE A 41 13.18 6.91 -4.84
N LEU A 42 13.49 6.88 -6.13
CA LEU A 42 14.73 6.31 -6.62
C LEU A 42 15.96 7.13 -6.17
N GLU A 43 15.86 8.45 -6.20
CA GLU A 43 16.93 9.33 -5.71
C GLU A 43 17.04 9.23 -4.19
N THR A 44 15.94 9.14 -3.46
CA THR A 44 15.94 8.95 -2.01
C THR A 44 16.67 7.66 -1.61
N LEU A 45 16.40 6.56 -2.31
CA LEU A 45 17.11 5.29 -2.08
C LEU A 45 18.60 5.39 -2.43
N LYS A 46 18.93 6.01 -3.57
CA LYS A 46 20.30 6.15 -4.05
C LYS A 46 21.15 7.02 -3.14
N SER A 47 20.67 8.20 -2.79
CA SER A 47 21.40 9.16 -1.93
C SER A 47 21.64 8.63 -0.52
N ASN A 48 20.81 7.68 -0.06
CA ASN A 48 20.96 7.01 1.23
C ASN A 48 21.69 5.65 1.16
N ASN A 49 22.19 5.24 -0.01
CA ASN A 49 22.88 3.96 -0.25
C ASN A 49 21.98 2.70 -0.08
N PHE A 50 20.68 2.82 -0.38
CA PHE A 50 19.70 1.74 -0.39
C PHE A 50 19.22 1.36 -1.81
N HIS A 51 20.02 1.64 -2.84
CA HIS A 51 19.70 1.35 -4.25
C HIS A 51 20.10 -0.05 -4.71
N LYS A 52 20.74 -0.84 -3.85
CA LYS A 52 21.05 -2.26 -4.09
C LYS A 52 19.92 -3.14 -3.60
N LYS A 53 20.03 -4.45 -3.86
CA LYS A 53 19.11 -5.47 -3.33
C LYS A 53 18.94 -5.32 -1.82
N LEU A 54 17.69 -5.24 -1.38
CA LEU A 54 17.31 -5.12 0.02
C LEU A 54 16.82 -6.47 0.57
N ASN A 55 16.87 -6.66 1.88
CA ASN A 55 16.21 -7.80 2.51
C ASN A 55 14.71 -7.54 2.69
N LEU A 56 14.36 -6.32 3.09
CA LEU A 56 12.98 -5.90 3.31
C LEU A 56 12.75 -4.51 2.72
N PHE A 57 11.62 -4.34 2.05
CA PHE A 57 11.06 -3.05 1.68
C PHE A 57 9.61 -2.97 2.20
N SER A 58 9.28 -1.88 2.88
CA SER A 58 7.92 -1.61 3.33
C SER A 58 7.49 -0.23 2.84
N ILE A 59 6.27 -0.12 2.35
CA ILE A 59 5.66 1.13 1.91
C ILE A 59 4.24 1.24 2.46
N ASP A 60 3.95 2.39 3.04
CA ASP A 60 2.67 2.79 3.60
C ASP A 60 2.72 4.31 3.65
N ILE A 61 2.15 4.98 2.67
CA ILE A 61 2.17 6.43 2.50
C ILE A 61 0.76 7.03 2.35
N ASP A 62 -0.25 6.24 2.72
CA ASP A 62 -1.68 6.64 2.76
C ASP A 62 -2.23 7.18 1.42
N SER A 63 -1.60 6.88 0.26
CA SER A 63 -2.04 7.58 -0.94
C SER A 63 -1.58 7.00 -2.27
N MET A 64 -0.33 7.31 -2.64
CA MET A 64 0.19 7.10 -3.99
C MET A 64 1.07 5.85 -4.10
N ASP A 65 0.86 4.86 -3.22
CA ASP A 65 1.65 3.64 -3.10
C ASP A 65 1.80 2.93 -4.44
N TYR A 66 0.72 2.80 -5.22
CA TYR A 66 0.74 2.21 -6.56
C TYR A 66 1.85 2.82 -7.43
N TYR A 67 1.88 4.14 -7.52
CA TYR A 67 2.79 4.86 -8.42
C TYR A 67 4.23 4.83 -7.93
N VAL A 68 4.44 4.80 -6.62
CA VAL A 68 5.77 4.61 -6.04
C VAL A 68 6.27 3.20 -6.32
N ILE A 69 5.45 2.17 -6.06
CA ILE A 69 5.79 0.77 -6.33
C ILE A 69 6.09 0.56 -7.83
N GLU A 70 5.28 1.16 -8.71
CA GLU A 70 5.50 1.07 -10.16
C GLU A 70 6.89 1.58 -10.57
N LYS A 71 7.39 2.65 -9.95
CA LYS A 71 8.72 3.23 -10.24
C LYS A 71 9.89 2.40 -9.67
N LEU A 72 9.65 1.62 -8.62
CA LEU A 72 10.72 0.80 -8.04
C LEU A 72 11.25 -0.23 -9.04
N PRO A 73 12.54 -0.59 -8.98
CA PRO A 73 13.08 -1.71 -9.76
C PRO A 73 12.35 -3.02 -9.45
N ASN A 74 12.26 -3.90 -10.45
CA ASN A 74 11.82 -5.26 -10.21
C ASN A 74 12.74 -5.93 -9.19
N GLU A 75 12.18 -6.81 -8.36
CA GLU A 75 12.93 -7.63 -7.40
C GLU A 75 13.82 -6.82 -6.44
N ILE A 76 13.42 -5.59 -6.08
CA ILE A 76 14.23 -4.69 -5.24
C ILE A 76 14.56 -5.27 -3.86
N SER A 77 13.68 -6.13 -3.31
CA SER A 77 13.86 -6.72 -1.98
C SER A 77 13.56 -8.22 -1.98
N ASP A 78 13.96 -8.92 -0.90
CA ASP A 78 13.57 -10.31 -0.70
C ASP A 78 12.13 -10.42 -0.20
N ILE A 79 11.75 -9.55 0.74
CA ILE A 79 10.40 -9.41 1.29
C ILE A 79 9.91 -8.01 0.96
N PHE A 80 8.65 -7.91 0.56
CA PHE A 80 7.99 -6.65 0.29
C PHE A 80 6.68 -6.56 1.09
N ILE A 81 6.44 -5.44 1.76
CA ILE A 81 5.21 -5.16 2.50
C ILE A 81 4.62 -3.88 1.91
N ALA A 82 3.33 -3.88 1.64
CA ALA A 82 2.65 -2.69 1.15
C ALA A 82 1.23 -2.57 1.72
N GLU A 83 0.84 -1.33 1.98
CA GLU A 83 -0.54 -1.01 2.31
C GLU A 83 -1.47 -1.23 1.10
N TYR A 84 -2.70 -1.68 1.37
CA TYR A 84 -3.80 -1.68 0.41
C TYR A 84 -5.09 -1.21 1.09
N ASN A 85 -5.99 -0.67 0.29
CA ASN A 85 -7.28 -0.21 0.78
C ASN A 85 -8.34 -1.29 0.61
N GLN A 86 -8.74 -1.91 1.73
CA GLN A 86 -9.76 -2.96 1.73
C GLN A 86 -11.16 -2.45 1.30
N ASN A 87 -11.44 -1.14 1.40
CA ASN A 87 -12.73 -0.58 1.05
C ASN A 87 -13.08 -0.70 -0.44
N PHE A 88 -12.09 -0.96 -1.31
CA PHE A 88 -12.33 -1.31 -2.71
C PHE A 88 -12.84 -2.73 -2.92
N GLY A 89 -12.91 -3.55 -1.87
CA GLY A 89 -13.41 -4.92 -1.94
C GLY A 89 -12.46 -5.89 -2.68
N PRO A 90 -12.83 -7.19 -2.73
CA PRO A 90 -11.94 -8.25 -3.23
C PRO A 90 -11.81 -8.31 -4.76
N ASN A 91 -12.73 -7.69 -5.49
CA ASN A 91 -12.86 -7.89 -6.93
C ASN A 91 -12.28 -6.75 -7.78
N LEU A 92 -12.30 -5.51 -7.27
CA LEU A 92 -11.84 -4.36 -8.05
C LEU A 92 -10.31 -4.35 -8.19
N GLU A 93 -9.84 -4.05 -9.39
CA GLU A 93 -8.43 -3.81 -9.70
C GLU A 93 -8.24 -2.32 -10.00
N VAL A 94 -8.09 -1.51 -8.94
CA VAL A 94 -8.11 -0.05 -9.03
C VAL A 94 -7.06 0.61 -8.17
N THR A 95 -6.71 1.84 -8.54
CA THR A 95 -5.99 2.80 -7.69
C THR A 95 -6.63 4.17 -7.84
N VAL A 96 -6.43 5.08 -6.87
CA VAL A 96 -6.86 6.48 -7.05
C VAL A 96 -6.03 7.16 -8.14
N PRO A 97 -6.55 8.20 -8.83
CA PRO A 97 -5.78 8.97 -9.80
C PRO A 97 -4.55 9.62 -9.18
N HIS A 98 -3.45 9.70 -9.96
CA HIS A 98 -2.21 10.31 -9.50
C HIS A 98 -2.38 11.78 -9.14
N GLN A 99 -1.91 12.18 -7.95
CA GLN A 99 -1.84 13.56 -7.51
C GLN A 99 -0.52 13.82 -6.77
N ASP A 100 0.13 14.95 -7.06
CA ASP A 100 1.43 15.29 -6.44
C ASP A 100 1.33 15.51 -4.92
N GLN A 101 0.20 16.03 -4.45
CA GLN A 101 -0.11 16.25 -3.04
C GLN A 101 -1.50 15.70 -2.75
N PHE A 102 -1.56 14.38 -2.57
CA PHE A 102 -2.83 13.72 -2.27
C PHE A 102 -3.20 13.95 -0.80
N ASP A 103 -4.49 14.30 -0.61
CA ASP A 103 -5.09 14.40 0.72
C ASP A 103 -6.43 13.64 0.67
N ARG A 104 -6.49 12.49 1.34
CA ARG A 104 -7.64 11.58 1.29
C ARG A 104 -8.95 12.21 1.76
N TYR A 105 -8.89 13.19 2.67
CA TYR A 105 -10.09 13.90 3.16
C TYR A 105 -10.55 15.01 2.24
N LYS A 106 -9.67 15.59 1.42
CA LYS A 106 -10.05 16.51 0.35
C LYS A 106 -10.54 15.76 -0.88
N TYR A 107 -9.99 14.56 -1.12
CA TYR A 107 -10.37 13.74 -2.25
C TYR A 107 -11.80 13.22 -2.11
N HIS A 108 -12.14 12.66 -0.94
CA HIS A 108 -13.49 12.24 -0.62
C HIS A 108 -13.78 12.44 0.86
N TYR A 109 -14.98 12.95 1.20
CA TYR A 109 -15.37 13.29 2.58
C TYR A 109 -15.25 12.13 3.58
N SER A 110 -15.39 10.88 3.11
CA SER A 110 -15.22 9.70 3.97
C SER A 110 -13.78 9.51 4.45
N GLY A 111 -12.80 10.10 3.77
CA GLY A 111 -11.37 9.85 3.97
C GLY A 111 -10.91 8.45 3.58
N GLN A 112 -11.78 7.65 2.94
CA GLN A 112 -11.54 6.23 2.70
C GLN A 112 -11.40 5.85 1.21
N CYS A 113 -11.37 6.84 0.32
CA CYS A 113 -11.03 6.65 -1.08
C CYS A 113 -9.57 7.07 -1.31
N TYR A 114 -8.61 6.15 -1.10
CA TYR A 114 -7.16 6.38 -1.22
C TYR A 114 -6.43 5.10 -1.61
N GLY A 115 -5.18 5.23 -2.07
CA GLY A 115 -4.29 4.09 -2.33
C GLY A 115 -4.78 3.19 -3.47
N LEU A 116 -4.58 1.89 -3.32
CA LEU A 116 -4.90 0.87 -4.32
C LEU A 116 -5.62 -0.33 -3.70
N SER A 117 -6.35 -1.07 -4.52
CA SER A 117 -7.00 -2.32 -4.11
C SER A 117 -5.99 -3.46 -3.93
N LEU A 118 -6.34 -4.48 -3.14
CA LEU A 118 -5.49 -5.67 -2.96
C LEU A 118 -5.24 -6.39 -4.29
N ARG A 119 -6.24 -6.48 -5.16
CA ARG A 119 -6.13 -7.09 -6.49
C ARG A 119 -5.09 -6.37 -7.35
N ALA A 120 -5.16 -5.04 -7.38
CA ALA A 120 -4.19 -4.21 -8.11
C ALA A 120 -2.77 -4.39 -7.56
N LEU A 121 -2.63 -4.41 -6.23
CA LEU A 121 -1.33 -4.62 -5.58
C LEU A 121 -0.74 -6.00 -5.94
N ILE A 122 -1.52 -7.08 -5.84
CA ILE A 122 -1.06 -8.44 -6.18
C ILE A 122 -0.59 -8.48 -7.64
N ASN A 123 -1.37 -7.94 -8.58
CA ASN A 123 -1.03 -7.95 -10.00
C ASN A 123 0.21 -7.12 -10.31
N LEU A 124 0.38 -5.96 -9.66
CA LEU A 124 1.59 -5.15 -9.77
C LEU A 124 2.82 -5.90 -9.23
N MET A 125 2.70 -6.50 -8.05
CA MET A 125 3.80 -7.22 -7.40
C MET A 125 4.20 -8.48 -8.17
N LYS A 126 3.25 -9.18 -8.81
CA LYS A 126 3.56 -10.28 -9.74
C LYS A 126 4.42 -9.82 -10.92
N LYS A 127 4.05 -8.69 -11.55
CA LYS A 127 4.84 -8.09 -12.65
C LYS A 127 6.26 -7.72 -12.18
N LYS A 128 6.43 -7.41 -10.89
CA LYS A 128 7.71 -7.09 -10.26
C LYS A 128 8.50 -8.30 -9.73
N GLY A 129 8.00 -9.52 -9.93
CA GLY A 129 8.71 -10.76 -9.61
C GLY A 129 8.44 -11.30 -8.21
N TYR A 130 7.32 -10.95 -7.58
CA TYR A 130 6.93 -11.39 -6.24
C TYR A 130 5.77 -12.37 -6.25
N VAL A 131 5.63 -13.07 -5.14
CA VAL A 131 4.53 -13.98 -4.81
C VAL A 131 3.82 -13.45 -3.57
N PHE A 132 2.50 -13.42 -3.59
CA PHE A 132 1.66 -13.00 -2.48
C PHE A 132 1.66 -14.06 -1.38
N LEU A 133 1.83 -13.64 -0.11
CA LEU A 133 1.87 -14.50 1.07
C LEU A 133 0.62 -14.39 1.95
N GLY A 134 -0.14 -13.31 1.82
CA GLY A 134 -1.27 -13.00 2.67
C GLY A 134 -1.23 -11.57 3.20
N CYS A 135 -2.15 -11.28 4.11
CA CYS A 135 -2.30 -9.96 4.74
C CYS A 135 -2.20 -10.07 6.27
N ASN A 136 -2.01 -8.92 6.93
CA ASN A 136 -2.15 -8.84 8.39
C ASN A 136 -3.61 -9.00 8.82
N VAL A 137 -3.83 -9.16 10.11
CA VAL A 137 -5.18 -9.38 10.69
C VAL A 137 -6.10 -8.17 10.47
N GLU A 138 -5.54 -6.97 10.45
CA GLU A 138 -6.27 -5.72 10.21
C GLU A 138 -6.70 -5.54 8.74
N CYS A 139 -6.23 -6.41 7.82
CA CYS A 139 -6.53 -6.35 6.39
C CYS A 139 -6.19 -5.00 5.74
N CYS A 140 -5.02 -4.45 6.08
CA CYS A 140 -4.51 -3.22 5.49
C CYS A 140 -3.11 -3.37 4.88
N ASN A 141 -2.31 -4.34 5.33
CA ASN A 141 -0.96 -4.61 4.82
C ASN A 141 -0.87 -6.00 4.19
N ALA A 142 -0.34 -6.06 2.98
CA ALA A 142 -0.10 -7.28 2.23
C ALA A 142 1.40 -7.62 2.20
N PHE A 143 1.72 -8.91 2.31
CA PHE A 143 3.07 -9.45 2.40
C PHE A 143 3.40 -10.21 1.12
N PHE A 144 4.61 -10.00 0.62
CA PHE A 144 5.11 -10.62 -0.60
C PHE A 144 6.53 -11.13 -0.39
N ILE A 145 6.85 -12.25 -1.05
CA ILE A 145 8.22 -12.77 -1.14
C ILE A 145 8.68 -12.77 -2.59
N LEU A 146 9.96 -12.55 -2.80
CA LEU A 146 10.56 -12.70 -4.11
C LEU A 146 10.33 -14.11 -4.65
N LYS A 147 9.88 -14.24 -5.90
CA LYS A 147 9.50 -15.52 -6.50
C LYS A 147 10.61 -16.57 -6.44
N SER A 148 11.88 -16.16 -6.62
CA SER A 148 13.03 -17.05 -6.51
C SER A 148 13.30 -17.56 -5.09
N LYS A 149 12.63 -17.01 -4.07
CA LYS A 149 12.76 -17.39 -2.65
C LYS A 149 11.51 -18.05 -2.07
N LYS A 150 10.47 -18.28 -2.85
CA LYS A 150 9.20 -18.83 -2.37
C LYS A 150 9.37 -20.18 -1.65
N ASP A 151 10.27 -21.02 -2.13
CA ASP A 151 10.49 -22.36 -1.59
C ASP A 151 11.20 -22.36 -0.20
N LEU A 152 11.67 -21.20 0.27
CA LEU A 152 12.14 -21.03 1.64
C LEU A 152 10.99 -20.95 2.65
N ILE A 153 9.77 -20.69 2.19
CA ILE A 153 8.58 -20.60 3.01
C ILE A 153 7.82 -21.92 2.93
N LYS A 154 7.63 -22.55 4.08
CA LYS A 154 6.86 -23.79 4.22
C LYS A 154 5.40 -23.51 4.58
N LEU A 155 4.77 -22.63 3.82
CA LEU A 155 3.37 -22.25 3.98
C LEU A 155 2.62 -22.54 2.69
N ASP A 156 1.36 -22.94 2.80
CA ASP A 156 0.46 -22.97 1.67
C ASP A 156 0.21 -21.53 1.20
N LEU A 157 0.42 -21.30 -0.09
CA LEU A 157 0.22 -19.97 -0.65
C LEU A 157 -1.28 -19.67 -0.81
N PRO A 158 -1.69 -18.42 -0.63
CA PRO A 158 -3.06 -18.02 -0.83
C PRO A 158 -3.59 -18.31 -2.23
N GLU A 159 -4.87 -18.66 -2.31
CA GLU A 159 -5.60 -18.71 -3.58
C GLU A 159 -5.96 -17.30 -4.03
N GLU A 160 -5.19 -16.76 -4.98
CA GLU A 160 -5.37 -15.38 -5.46
C GLU A 160 -6.70 -15.16 -6.23
N ASN A 161 -7.40 -16.22 -6.61
CA ASN A 161 -8.72 -16.12 -7.23
C ASN A 161 -9.83 -15.82 -6.22
N ASN A 162 -9.60 -16.12 -4.93
CA ASN A 162 -10.55 -15.82 -3.86
C ASN A 162 -9.85 -15.00 -2.75
N LEU A 163 -10.04 -13.72 -2.78
CA LEU A 163 -9.44 -12.79 -1.81
C LEU A 163 -10.38 -12.43 -0.65
N THR A 164 -11.56 -12.99 -0.58
CA THR A 164 -12.60 -12.60 0.42
C THR A 164 -12.15 -12.73 1.87
N SER A 165 -11.26 -13.68 2.18
CA SER A 165 -10.70 -13.86 3.52
C SER A 165 -9.76 -12.74 3.98
N TYR A 166 -9.34 -11.86 3.07
CA TYR A 166 -8.48 -10.71 3.36
C TYR A 166 -9.25 -9.39 3.48
N PHE A 167 -10.55 -9.50 3.76
CA PHE A 167 -11.47 -8.39 3.99
C PHE A 167 -12.28 -8.67 5.23
N ASN A 168 -12.44 -7.67 6.08
CA ASN A 168 -13.18 -7.80 7.33
C ASN A 168 -13.98 -6.54 7.67
N ASP A 169 -14.86 -6.66 8.63
CA ASP A 169 -15.72 -5.59 9.12
C ASP A 169 -15.09 -4.79 10.28
N TYR A 170 -13.77 -4.90 10.49
CA TYR A 170 -13.10 -4.09 11.52
C TYR A 170 -13.36 -2.60 11.30
N VAL A 171 -13.40 -1.89 12.41
CA VAL A 171 -13.67 -0.44 12.41
C VAL A 171 -12.65 0.26 11.52
N CYS A 172 -13.14 0.96 10.52
CA CYS A 172 -12.37 1.93 9.77
C CYS A 172 -12.93 3.34 10.06
N ASP A 173 -12.09 4.36 9.87
CA ASP A 173 -12.49 5.77 10.06
C ASP A 173 -13.42 6.29 8.97
N MET A 174 -14.31 5.45 8.43
CA MET A 174 -15.32 5.86 7.44
C MET A 174 -16.17 6.98 8.01
N ARG A 175 -16.33 8.06 7.28
CA ARG A 175 -17.06 9.25 7.75
C ARG A 175 -18.21 9.61 6.84
N ASP A 176 -19.25 10.17 7.44
CA ASP A 176 -20.33 10.84 6.70
C ASP A 176 -19.90 12.28 6.27
N LYS A 177 -20.76 12.96 5.52
CA LYS A 177 -20.52 14.34 5.07
C LYS A 177 -20.42 15.38 6.20
N ASN A 178 -20.85 15.03 7.40
CA ASN A 178 -20.75 15.88 8.60
C ASN A 178 -19.50 15.55 9.44
N GLY A 179 -18.70 14.55 9.01
CA GLY A 179 -17.51 14.11 9.70
C GLY A 179 -17.74 13.09 10.81
N ASN A 180 -18.96 12.56 10.99
CA ASN A 180 -19.25 11.53 11.99
C ASN A 180 -18.69 10.18 11.52
N ILE A 181 -18.07 9.41 12.43
CA ILE A 181 -17.60 8.06 12.15
C ILE A 181 -18.80 7.13 11.98
N LEU A 182 -18.75 6.34 10.92
CA LEU A 182 -19.76 5.36 10.58
C LEU A 182 -19.25 3.94 10.85
N ASN A 183 -20.08 3.11 11.46
CA ASN A 183 -19.80 1.68 11.61
C ASN A 183 -20.46 0.95 10.43
N MET A 184 -19.67 0.50 9.47
CA MET A 184 -20.13 -0.10 8.22
C MET A 184 -19.46 -1.44 7.95
N THR A 185 -20.22 -2.38 7.41
CA THR A 185 -19.69 -3.60 6.80
C THR A 185 -18.87 -3.29 5.55
N ILE A 186 -18.04 -4.22 5.11
CA ILE A 186 -17.19 -4.00 3.92
C ILE A 186 -18.01 -3.66 2.66
N ASN A 187 -19.18 -4.28 2.48
CA ASN A 187 -20.05 -4.00 1.34
C ASN A 187 -20.66 -2.59 1.42
N GLU A 188 -21.06 -2.15 2.61
CA GLU A 188 -21.58 -0.80 2.83
C GLU A 188 -20.48 0.26 2.60
N ARG A 189 -19.23 -0.04 2.95
CA ARG A 189 -18.10 0.86 2.70
C ARG A 189 -17.86 1.08 1.21
N LEU A 190 -17.88 0.01 0.42
CA LEU A 190 -17.72 0.11 -1.03
C LEU A 190 -18.85 0.95 -1.65
N GLU A 191 -20.08 0.71 -1.22
CA GLU A 191 -21.25 1.49 -1.66
C GLU A 191 -21.14 2.98 -1.25
N HIS A 192 -20.55 3.26 -0.07
CA HIS A 192 -20.38 4.61 0.44
C HIS A 192 -19.35 5.45 -0.35
N ILE A 193 -18.36 4.80 -0.98
CA ILE A 193 -17.32 5.44 -1.82
C ILE A 193 -17.57 5.25 -3.32
N LYS A 194 -18.71 4.77 -3.75
CA LYS A 194 -19.01 4.42 -5.15
C LYS A 194 -18.95 5.58 -6.14
N ASP A 195 -19.07 6.81 -5.67
CA ASP A 195 -18.96 8.04 -6.46
C ASP A 195 -17.53 8.54 -6.63
N CYS A 196 -16.54 7.89 -5.99
CA CYS A 196 -15.13 8.21 -6.17
C CYS A 196 -14.65 7.87 -7.59
N ASP A 197 -13.78 8.71 -8.12
CA ASP A 197 -13.05 8.44 -9.34
C ASP A 197 -11.82 7.56 -9.01
N VAL A 198 -11.57 6.55 -9.84
CA VAL A 198 -10.44 5.63 -9.72
C VAL A 198 -9.87 5.32 -11.10
N ILE A 199 -8.63 4.90 -11.16
CA ILE A 199 -8.03 4.32 -12.36
C ILE A 199 -8.33 2.82 -12.37
N ASP A 200 -9.06 2.37 -13.39
CA ASP A 200 -9.30 0.96 -13.67
C ASP A 200 -8.03 0.34 -14.26
N LEU A 201 -7.46 -0.64 -13.56
CA LEU A 201 -6.22 -1.35 -13.92
C LEU A 201 -6.49 -2.73 -14.51
N SER A 202 -7.75 -3.18 -14.57
CA SER A 202 -8.14 -4.50 -15.08
C SER A 202 -7.85 -4.67 -16.57
N ASN A 203 -7.77 -3.55 -17.30
CA ASN A 203 -7.38 -3.47 -18.67
C ASN A 203 -6.13 -2.59 -18.82
N ASN A 204 -5.31 -2.85 -19.83
CA ASN A 204 -4.05 -2.12 -20.03
C ASN A 204 -4.23 -0.62 -20.43
N ASP A 205 -5.44 -0.13 -20.53
CA ASP A 205 -5.74 1.24 -20.97
C ASP A 205 -5.82 2.27 -19.83
N MET A 206 -5.73 1.82 -18.58
CA MET A 206 -5.65 2.65 -17.36
C MET A 206 -6.65 3.83 -17.38
N LYS A 207 -7.94 3.54 -17.56
CA LYS A 207 -8.98 4.57 -17.66
C LYS A 207 -9.46 5.02 -16.30
N GLU A 208 -9.67 6.33 -16.18
CA GLU A 208 -10.39 6.91 -15.04
C GLU A 208 -11.88 6.59 -15.14
N ARG A 209 -12.45 6.08 -14.05
CA ARG A 209 -13.85 5.67 -13.93
C ARG A 209 -14.35 5.92 -12.53
N LYS A 210 -15.67 6.08 -12.39
CA LYS A 210 -16.30 5.99 -11.07
C LYS A 210 -16.37 4.53 -10.61
N ILE A 211 -16.20 4.30 -9.32
CA ILE A 211 -16.35 2.95 -8.73
C ILE A 211 -17.72 2.36 -9.10
N SER A 212 -18.79 3.17 -9.07
CA SER A 212 -20.15 2.73 -9.48
C SER A 212 -20.24 2.11 -10.88
N ASN A 213 -19.33 2.48 -11.79
CA ASN A 213 -19.29 1.94 -13.15
C ASN A 213 -18.51 0.60 -13.24
N LEU A 214 -17.84 0.20 -12.16
CA LEU A 214 -17.03 -1.02 -12.06
C LEU A 214 -17.71 -2.10 -11.21
N ILE A 215 -18.62 -1.72 -10.33
CA ILE A 215 -19.49 -2.63 -9.59
C ILE A 215 -20.65 -2.98 -10.52
N ILE A 216 -20.41 -3.88 -11.47
CA ILE A 216 -21.49 -4.42 -12.30
C ILE A 216 -22.13 -5.55 -11.50
N GLU A 217 -23.44 -5.47 -11.38
CA GLU A 217 -24.33 -6.45 -10.76
C GLU A 217 -24.13 -7.90 -11.23
#